data_57da5cc2313a4746b7a7c58719de927b
#
_entry.id   57da5cc2313a4746b7a7c58719de927b
#
_cell.length_a   1.000
_cell.length_b   1.000
_cell.length_c   1.000
_cell.angle_alpha   90.00
_cell.angle_beta   90.00
_cell.angle_gamma   90.00
#
_symmetry.space_group_name_H-M   'P 1'
#
loop_
_entity.id
_entity.type
_entity.pdbx_description
1 polymer ?
#
loop_
_entity_poly.entity_id
_entity_poly.type
_entity_poly.pdbx_seq_one_letter_code
_entity_poly.pdbx_strand_id
1 'polypeptide(L)'
;MYPRVLINLKAIGENFLRIKKKCEEIGVEVIPVTKVVRGDENIVRTLVSLGAKTIGDSRIKNIKKFSHLNVKKLLLRSPSFSEIDETIECTDFSLETEISTIEKLSLASKKKGKKHGVIVMVEVGELREGVMPNDVIPFVKKIISFPNIEFLGLGTNTTCFSGIIPDENNLKVLYILKTKLEDEGIKVKIISGGGSNLLKMVWEKKLPNFINQMRVGEGIFCGVEAINRENLPGLREDTFLLEAELIEIKRKPSKPWGERTKDAFGEEVDFKDEGEMLRGILSLGRQDINLGGIKKEKDFEIIGASSDHMVVNLNKMYSLKVGDKISLRLNYSGILSVMTSPYVEKVYIEE
;
A
#
# COMPACT_ATOMS: atom_id res chain seq x y z
N MET A 1 6.28 20.52 -14.49
CA MET A 1 7.67 20.70 -13.95
C MET A 1 8.27 19.30 -13.75
N TYR A 2 9.59 19.14 -13.63
CA TYR A 2 10.25 17.86 -13.30
C TYR A 2 10.92 17.96 -11.92
N PRO A 3 11.04 16.83 -11.17
CA PRO A 3 10.52 15.50 -11.52
C PRO A 3 9.00 15.45 -11.47
N ARG A 4 8.41 14.55 -12.27
CA ARG A 4 6.97 14.31 -12.24
C ARG A 4 6.64 12.83 -12.31
N VAL A 5 5.52 12.43 -11.72
CA VAL A 5 4.97 11.07 -11.85
C VAL A 5 3.72 11.10 -12.71
N LEU A 6 3.74 10.32 -13.79
CA LEU A 6 2.56 10.04 -14.62
C LEU A 6 1.74 8.96 -13.91
N ILE A 7 0.48 9.23 -13.64
CA ILE A 7 -0.46 8.35 -12.96
C ILE A 7 -1.52 7.92 -13.97
N ASN A 8 -1.45 6.65 -14.39
CA ASN A 8 -2.37 6.10 -15.37
C ASN A 8 -3.67 5.62 -14.70
N LEU A 9 -4.68 6.49 -14.68
CA LEU A 9 -5.96 6.21 -14.03
C LEU A 9 -6.70 5.04 -14.69
N LYS A 10 -6.59 4.90 -16.02
CA LYS A 10 -7.19 3.78 -16.77
C LYS A 10 -6.56 2.45 -16.36
N ALA A 11 -5.22 2.36 -16.30
CA ALA A 11 -4.52 1.16 -15.89
C ALA A 11 -4.87 0.74 -14.44
N ILE A 12 -4.93 1.72 -13.52
CA ILE A 12 -5.37 1.50 -12.12
C ILE A 12 -6.82 0.97 -12.10
N GLY A 13 -7.70 1.57 -12.88
CA GLY A 13 -9.11 1.16 -12.99
C GLY A 13 -9.26 -0.26 -13.55
N GLU A 14 -8.53 -0.60 -14.60
CA GLU A 14 -8.53 -1.93 -15.22
C GLU A 14 -8.03 -3.00 -14.25
N ASN A 15 -6.95 -2.72 -13.49
CA ASN A 15 -6.47 -3.60 -12.43
C ASN A 15 -7.54 -3.84 -11.35
N PHE A 16 -8.15 -2.76 -10.86
CA PHE A 16 -9.22 -2.87 -9.87
C PHE A 16 -10.39 -3.71 -10.39
N LEU A 17 -10.89 -3.45 -11.60
CA LEU A 17 -12.00 -4.20 -12.18
C LEU A 17 -11.67 -5.68 -12.37
N ARG A 18 -10.44 -5.99 -12.80
CA ARG A 18 -9.99 -7.37 -12.99
C ARG A 18 -9.94 -8.11 -11.65
N ILE A 19 -9.36 -7.51 -10.62
CA ILE A 19 -9.27 -8.09 -9.27
C ILE A 19 -10.68 -8.24 -8.68
N LYS A 20 -11.49 -7.20 -8.76
CA LYS A 20 -12.87 -7.19 -8.27
C LYS A 20 -13.68 -8.34 -8.91
N LYS A 21 -13.64 -8.47 -10.23
CA LYS A 21 -14.34 -9.56 -10.95
C LYS A 21 -13.90 -10.94 -10.46
N LYS A 22 -12.59 -11.18 -10.35
CA LYS A 22 -12.04 -12.46 -9.88
C LYS A 22 -12.47 -12.80 -8.45
N CYS A 23 -12.52 -11.82 -7.57
CA CYS A 23 -12.95 -11.98 -6.19
C CYS A 23 -14.47 -12.17 -6.08
N GLU A 24 -15.26 -11.44 -6.86
CA GLU A 24 -16.73 -11.57 -6.90
C GLU A 24 -17.18 -12.97 -7.38
N GLU A 25 -16.45 -13.60 -8.31
CA GLU A 25 -16.69 -14.98 -8.78
C GLU A 25 -16.66 -16.01 -7.64
N ILE A 26 -15.98 -15.70 -6.52
CA ILE A 26 -15.86 -16.58 -5.35
C ILE A 26 -16.48 -15.95 -4.08
N GLY A 27 -17.32 -14.92 -4.23
CA GLY A 27 -18.06 -14.29 -3.13
C GLY A 27 -17.22 -13.39 -2.21
N VAL A 28 -16.09 -12.87 -2.68
CA VAL A 28 -15.17 -12.03 -1.90
C VAL A 28 -15.31 -10.56 -2.28
N GLU A 29 -15.57 -9.69 -1.30
CA GLU A 29 -15.52 -8.23 -1.47
C GLU A 29 -14.07 -7.74 -1.50
N VAL A 30 -13.77 -6.85 -2.45
CA VAL A 30 -12.46 -6.18 -2.55
C VAL A 30 -12.57 -4.74 -2.03
N ILE A 31 -11.76 -4.42 -1.04
CA ILE A 31 -11.57 -3.06 -0.55
C ILE A 31 -10.26 -2.52 -1.12
N PRO A 32 -10.27 -1.54 -2.03
CA PRO A 32 -9.08 -0.84 -2.47
C PRO A 32 -8.39 -0.12 -1.31
N VAL A 33 -7.05 -0.27 -1.21
CA VAL A 33 -6.24 0.30 -0.13
C VAL A 33 -5.34 1.42 -0.67
N THR A 34 -5.69 2.65 -0.35
CA THR A 34 -5.09 3.86 -0.94
C THR A 34 -3.88 4.43 -0.19
N LYS A 35 -3.35 3.72 0.82
CA LYS A 35 -2.24 4.23 1.65
C LYS A 35 -0.99 4.57 0.83
N VAL A 36 -0.63 3.78 -0.19
CA VAL A 36 0.55 3.99 -1.04
C VAL A 36 0.43 5.25 -1.89
N VAL A 37 -0.78 5.64 -2.24
CA VAL A 37 -1.11 6.85 -3.01
C VAL A 37 -1.61 8.00 -2.12
N ARG A 38 -1.44 7.89 -0.79
CA ARG A 38 -1.82 8.92 0.20
C ARG A 38 -3.28 9.35 0.14
N GLY A 39 -4.18 8.45 -0.21
CA GLY A 39 -5.59 8.78 -0.39
C GLY A 39 -5.81 9.87 -1.46
N ASP A 40 -5.10 9.77 -2.57
CA ASP A 40 -5.23 10.70 -3.70
C ASP A 40 -6.66 10.72 -4.21
N GLU A 41 -7.27 11.89 -4.27
CA GLU A 41 -8.69 12.05 -4.54
C GLU A 41 -9.08 11.63 -5.96
N ASN A 42 -8.25 11.90 -6.98
CA ASN A 42 -8.54 11.53 -8.36
C ASN A 42 -8.53 10.01 -8.51
N ILE A 43 -7.57 9.33 -7.89
CA ILE A 43 -7.52 7.86 -7.85
C ILE A 43 -8.74 7.30 -7.12
N VAL A 44 -9.10 7.86 -5.94
CA VAL A 44 -10.27 7.42 -5.19
C VAL A 44 -11.56 7.61 -6.00
N ARG A 45 -11.74 8.76 -6.66
CA ARG A 45 -12.90 9.02 -7.54
C ARG A 45 -12.99 7.97 -8.67
N THR A 46 -11.87 7.65 -9.30
CA THR A 46 -11.79 6.60 -10.32
C THR A 46 -12.26 5.25 -9.75
N LEU A 47 -11.73 4.83 -8.60
CA LEU A 47 -12.12 3.56 -7.97
C LEU A 47 -13.62 3.53 -7.58
N VAL A 48 -14.14 4.64 -7.06
CA VAL A 48 -15.56 4.76 -6.68
C VAL A 48 -16.46 4.72 -7.91
N SER A 49 -16.12 5.42 -9.00
CA SER A 49 -16.89 5.39 -10.25
C SER A 49 -16.95 3.99 -10.89
N LEU A 50 -15.92 3.16 -10.64
CA LEU A 50 -15.85 1.76 -11.06
C LEU A 50 -16.50 0.78 -10.05
N GLY A 51 -17.21 1.31 -9.04
CA GLY A 51 -18.04 0.55 -8.13
C GLY A 51 -17.30 0.00 -6.89
N ALA A 52 -16.26 0.66 -6.42
CA ALA A 52 -15.74 0.42 -5.08
C ALA A 52 -16.78 0.85 -4.04
N LYS A 53 -17.21 -0.08 -3.17
CA LYS A 53 -18.21 0.18 -2.12
C LYS A 53 -17.59 0.70 -0.83
N THR A 54 -16.32 0.40 -0.63
CA THR A 54 -15.52 0.78 0.52
C THR A 54 -14.11 1.13 0.06
N ILE A 55 -13.52 2.16 0.64
CA ILE A 55 -12.09 2.52 0.45
C ILE A 55 -11.38 2.39 1.79
N GLY A 56 -10.23 1.72 1.79
CA GLY A 56 -9.39 1.56 2.97
C GLY A 56 -8.13 2.43 2.93
N ASP A 57 -7.80 3.07 4.03
CA ASP A 57 -6.51 3.75 4.21
C ASP A 57 -6.00 3.60 5.65
N SER A 58 -4.70 3.69 5.85
CA SER A 58 -4.08 3.57 7.17
C SER A 58 -3.93 4.89 7.92
N ARG A 59 -4.31 6.01 7.33
CA ARG A 59 -4.15 7.36 7.91
C ARG A 59 -5.43 8.17 7.80
N ILE A 60 -5.91 8.69 8.93
CA ILE A 60 -7.06 9.61 8.93
C ILE A 60 -6.81 10.83 8.05
N LYS A 61 -5.59 11.37 8.08
CA LYS A 61 -5.19 12.49 7.20
C LYS A 61 -5.38 12.20 5.70
N ASN A 62 -5.24 10.95 5.29
CA ASN A 62 -5.51 10.54 3.90
C ASN A 62 -7.02 10.42 3.66
N ILE A 63 -7.75 9.76 4.57
CA ILE A 63 -9.20 9.57 4.47
C ILE A 63 -9.93 10.93 4.41
N LYS A 64 -9.47 11.92 5.15
CA LYS A 64 -10.03 13.29 5.12
C LYS A 64 -10.09 13.90 3.73
N LYS A 65 -9.15 13.60 2.83
CA LYS A 65 -9.11 14.13 1.46
C LYS A 65 -10.32 13.71 0.62
N PHE A 66 -10.87 12.54 0.90
CA PHE A 66 -12.04 11.97 0.19
C PHE A 66 -13.22 11.70 1.11
N SER A 67 -13.25 12.29 2.32
CA SER A 67 -14.33 12.08 3.31
C SER A 67 -15.70 12.49 2.78
N HIS A 68 -15.76 13.48 1.89
CA HIS A 68 -16.98 13.99 1.25
C HIS A 68 -17.54 13.05 0.16
N LEU A 69 -16.78 12.06 -0.32
CA LEU A 69 -17.27 11.11 -1.31
C LEU A 69 -18.24 10.11 -0.68
N ASN A 70 -19.31 9.79 -1.40
CA ASN A 70 -20.30 8.81 -0.97
C ASN A 70 -19.80 7.37 -1.16
N VAL A 71 -18.91 6.95 -0.28
CA VAL A 71 -18.31 5.60 -0.23
C VAL A 71 -17.98 5.29 1.23
N LYS A 72 -18.08 4.03 1.67
CA LYS A 72 -17.66 3.63 3.03
C LYS A 72 -16.14 3.77 3.19
N LYS A 73 -15.70 4.14 4.37
CA LYS A 73 -14.29 4.34 4.71
C LYS A 73 -13.87 3.41 5.83
N LEU A 74 -12.82 2.64 5.57
CA LEU A 74 -12.18 1.73 6.52
C LEU A 74 -10.82 2.29 6.95
N LEU A 75 -10.65 2.51 8.26
CA LEU A 75 -9.32 2.75 8.81
C LEU A 75 -8.60 1.42 9.04
N LEU A 76 -7.43 1.24 8.41
CA LEU A 76 -6.69 -0.04 8.36
C LEU A 76 -5.77 -0.29 9.55
N ARG A 77 -5.83 0.51 10.59
CA ARG A 77 -5.12 0.33 11.86
C ARG A 77 -5.91 0.96 13.00
N SER A 78 -5.63 0.52 14.21
CA SER A 78 -6.13 1.23 15.40
C SER A 78 -5.67 2.69 15.38
N PRO A 79 -6.55 3.66 15.60
CA PRO A 79 -6.18 5.07 15.67
C PRO A 79 -5.37 5.37 16.93
N SER A 80 -4.50 6.36 16.84
CA SER A 80 -3.93 6.98 18.03
C SER A 80 -5.03 7.68 18.84
N PHE A 81 -4.88 7.82 20.15
CA PHE A 81 -5.90 8.47 20.98
C PHE A 81 -6.22 9.91 20.54
N SER A 82 -5.22 10.61 19.98
CA SER A 82 -5.40 11.94 19.37
C SER A 82 -6.20 11.95 18.07
N GLU A 83 -6.40 10.78 17.42
CA GLU A 83 -7.13 10.64 16.16
C GLU A 83 -8.57 10.13 16.35
N ILE A 84 -9.00 9.83 17.60
CA ILE A 84 -10.29 9.20 17.90
C ILE A 84 -11.48 9.99 17.35
N ASP A 85 -11.55 11.30 17.64
CA ASP A 85 -12.66 12.15 17.21
C ASP A 85 -12.75 12.23 15.68
N GLU A 86 -11.61 12.39 15.01
CA GLU A 86 -11.53 12.43 13.56
C GLU A 86 -11.85 11.06 12.93
N THR A 87 -11.48 9.95 13.60
CA THR A 87 -11.84 8.60 13.17
C THR A 87 -13.35 8.45 13.09
N ILE A 88 -14.07 8.82 14.15
CA ILE A 88 -15.54 8.74 14.17
C ILE A 88 -16.18 9.69 13.16
N GLU A 89 -15.56 10.83 12.88
CA GLU A 89 -16.08 11.77 11.87
C GLU A 89 -15.96 11.24 10.45
N CYS A 90 -14.79 10.67 10.13
CA CYS A 90 -14.39 10.42 8.74
C CYS A 90 -14.49 8.95 8.31
N THR A 91 -14.73 8.01 9.23
CA THR A 91 -14.76 6.58 8.91
C THR A 91 -16.04 5.89 9.36
N ASP A 92 -16.38 4.80 8.71
CA ASP A 92 -17.53 3.95 9.04
C ASP A 92 -17.12 2.81 9.96
N PHE A 93 -15.87 2.32 9.81
CA PHE A 93 -15.33 1.23 10.63
C PHE A 93 -13.79 1.21 10.61
N SER A 94 -13.21 0.48 11.57
CA SER A 94 -11.76 0.35 11.71
C SER A 94 -11.34 -1.08 12.05
N LEU A 95 -10.04 -1.36 11.80
CA LEU A 95 -9.38 -2.59 12.27
C LEU A 95 -8.83 -2.34 13.66
N GLU A 96 -9.18 -3.19 14.62
CA GLU A 96 -8.87 -2.95 16.03
C GLU A 96 -8.24 -4.16 16.71
N THR A 97 -7.39 -3.86 17.70
CA THR A 97 -6.68 -4.85 18.52
C THR A 97 -6.63 -4.50 20.01
N GLU A 98 -7.10 -3.28 20.39
CA GLU A 98 -6.96 -2.77 21.75
C GLU A 98 -8.31 -2.33 22.35
N ILE A 99 -8.65 -2.91 23.51
CA ILE A 99 -9.89 -2.58 24.24
C ILE A 99 -9.94 -1.10 24.61
N SER A 100 -8.82 -0.52 25.06
CA SER A 100 -8.73 0.89 25.46
C SER A 100 -9.01 1.85 24.31
N THR A 101 -8.62 1.49 23.09
CA THR A 101 -8.93 2.26 21.88
C THR A 101 -10.40 2.17 21.55
N ILE A 102 -10.97 0.96 21.57
CA ILE A 102 -12.40 0.73 21.26
C ILE A 102 -13.31 1.42 22.28
N GLU A 103 -12.93 1.45 23.55
CA GLU A 103 -13.65 2.21 24.59
C GLU A 103 -13.70 3.70 24.26
N LYS A 104 -12.59 4.29 23.84
CA LYS A 104 -12.55 5.71 23.40
C LYS A 104 -13.36 5.95 22.13
N LEU A 105 -13.31 5.03 21.16
CA LEU A 105 -14.15 5.08 19.96
C LEU A 105 -15.65 5.02 20.35
N SER A 106 -16.02 4.17 21.31
CA SER A 106 -17.39 4.09 21.84
C SER A 106 -17.85 5.41 22.45
N LEU A 107 -17.03 6.02 23.30
CA LEU A 107 -17.35 7.30 23.93
C LEU A 107 -17.50 8.44 22.90
N ALA A 108 -16.59 8.51 21.92
CA ALA A 108 -16.66 9.49 20.85
C ALA A 108 -17.88 9.25 19.94
N SER A 109 -18.17 7.99 19.61
CA SER A 109 -19.35 7.60 18.81
C SER A 109 -20.64 8.02 19.51
N LYS A 110 -20.74 7.76 20.83
CA LYS A 110 -21.88 8.19 21.65
C LYS A 110 -22.04 9.71 21.63
N LYS A 111 -20.96 10.46 21.83
CA LYS A 111 -20.96 11.92 21.81
C LYS A 111 -21.44 12.50 20.48
N LYS A 112 -21.11 11.83 19.37
CA LYS A 112 -21.47 12.27 18.00
C LYS A 112 -22.79 11.65 17.48
N GLY A 113 -23.46 10.82 18.27
CA GLY A 113 -24.68 10.12 17.86
C GLY A 113 -24.51 9.16 16.67
N LYS A 114 -23.29 8.62 16.50
CA LYS A 114 -22.93 7.70 15.42
C LYS A 114 -22.73 6.29 15.97
N LYS A 115 -22.81 5.28 15.08
CA LYS A 115 -22.27 3.94 15.32
C LYS A 115 -20.97 3.78 14.57
N HIS A 116 -20.02 3.03 15.13
CA HIS A 116 -18.76 2.71 14.51
C HIS A 116 -18.56 1.21 14.45
N GLY A 117 -18.23 0.71 13.25
CA GLY A 117 -17.97 -0.71 13.03
C GLY A 117 -16.54 -1.09 13.44
N VAL A 118 -16.37 -2.29 13.99
CA VAL A 118 -15.07 -2.83 14.37
C VAL A 118 -14.86 -4.21 13.76
N ILE A 119 -13.74 -4.40 13.07
CA ILE A 119 -13.20 -5.70 12.68
C ILE A 119 -12.02 -5.99 13.62
N VAL A 120 -12.10 -7.08 14.37
CA VAL A 120 -11.02 -7.49 15.28
C VAL A 120 -9.92 -8.19 14.48
N MET A 121 -8.71 -7.66 14.55
CA MET A 121 -7.56 -8.30 13.92
C MET A 121 -7.04 -9.43 14.79
N VAL A 122 -6.81 -10.58 14.17
CA VAL A 122 -6.34 -11.81 14.81
C VAL A 122 -4.90 -12.08 14.39
N GLU A 123 -4.04 -12.37 15.35
CA GLU A 123 -2.67 -12.79 15.09
C GLU A 123 -2.64 -14.25 14.59
N VAL A 124 -1.98 -14.46 13.45
CA VAL A 124 -1.86 -15.77 12.80
C VAL A 124 -0.41 -16.13 12.42
N GLY A 125 0.57 -15.44 13.03
CA GLY A 125 2.00 -15.68 12.87
C GLY A 125 2.80 -14.50 12.33
N GLU A 126 2.16 -13.38 11.94
CA GLU A 126 2.85 -12.20 11.42
C GLU A 126 3.58 -11.40 12.50
N LEU A 127 3.11 -11.44 13.74
CA LEU A 127 3.65 -10.77 14.95
C LEU A 127 3.82 -9.24 14.74
N ARG A 128 2.84 -8.62 14.08
CA ARG A 128 2.78 -7.16 13.92
C ARG A 128 1.66 -6.56 14.76
N GLU A 129 0.42 -6.75 14.36
CA GLU A 129 -0.78 -6.39 15.15
C GLU A 129 -1.79 -7.52 15.08
N GLY A 130 -2.46 -7.77 16.20
CA GLY A 130 -3.47 -8.82 16.28
C GLY A 130 -3.71 -9.27 17.72
N VAL A 131 -4.95 -9.65 18.01
CA VAL A 131 -5.32 -10.32 19.26
C VAL A 131 -4.92 -11.78 19.13
N MET A 132 -4.25 -12.33 20.14
CA MET A 132 -3.87 -13.74 20.14
C MET A 132 -5.12 -14.65 20.08
N PRO A 133 -5.09 -15.76 19.33
CA PRO A 133 -6.29 -16.57 19.08
C PRO A 133 -7.05 -16.99 20.36
N ASN A 134 -6.33 -17.27 21.44
CA ASN A 134 -6.94 -17.67 22.72
C ASN A 134 -7.69 -16.52 23.42
N ASP A 135 -7.35 -15.27 23.11
CA ASP A 135 -7.91 -14.08 23.73
C ASP A 135 -9.06 -13.45 22.91
N VAL A 136 -9.27 -13.92 21.66
CA VAL A 136 -10.28 -13.32 20.76
C VAL A 136 -11.69 -13.41 21.32
N ILE A 137 -12.09 -14.56 21.86
CA ILE A 137 -13.47 -14.73 22.37
C ILE A 137 -13.76 -13.76 23.54
N PRO A 138 -12.96 -13.72 24.61
CA PRO A 138 -13.18 -12.75 25.69
C PRO A 138 -13.05 -11.31 25.20
N PHE A 139 -12.16 -11.01 24.24
CA PHE A 139 -12.01 -9.69 23.63
C PHE A 139 -13.32 -9.27 22.92
N VAL A 140 -13.88 -10.12 22.06
CA VAL A 140 -15.12 -9.83 21.35
C VAL A 140 -16.30 -9.67 22.33
N LYS A 141 -16.43 -10.52 23.35
CA LYS A 141 -17.44 -10.37 24.40
C LYS A 141 -17.36 -9.01 25.10
N LYS A 142 -16.14 -8.52 25.32
CA LYS A 142 -15.95 -7.19 25.92
C LYS A 142 -16.38 -6.08 24.98
N ILE A 143 -16.01 -6.13 23.70
CA ILE A 143 -16.31 -5.02 22.77
C ILE A 143 -17.80 -4.92 22.42
N ILE A 144 -18.55 -6.04 22.35
CA ILE A 144 -19.99 -6.00 22.11
C ILE A 144 -20.78 -5.36 23.25
N SER A 145 -20.17 -5.22 24.45
CA SER A 145 -20.80 -4.52 25.57
C SER A 145 -20.65 -3.00 25.47
N PHE A 146 -19.81 -2.47 24.59
CA PHE A 146 -19.65 -1.03 24.43
C PHE A 146 -20.80 -0.43 23.59
N PRO A 147 -21.45 0.63 24.08
CA PRO A 147 -22.49 1.31 23.31
C PRO A 147 -21.90 1.95 22.04
N ASN A 148 -22.72 1.97 20.98
CA ASN A 148 -22.34 2.59 19.69
C ASN A 148 -21.15 1.92 18.94
N ILE A 149 -20.68 0.76 19.40
CA ILE A 149 -19.76 -0.10 18.69
C ILE A 149 -20.52 -1.27 18.05
N GLU A 150 -20.24 -1.55 16.79
CA GLU A 150 -20.77 -2.71 16.09
C GLU A 150 -19.62 -3.67 15.75
N PHE A 151 -19.62 -4.86 16.34
CA PHE A 151 -18.72 -5.93 15.93
C PHE A 151 -19.13 -6.43 14.55
N LEU A 152 -18.26 -6.26 13.56
CA LEU A 152 -18.51 -6.67 12.18
C LEU A 152 -17.93 -8.05 11.87
N GLY A 153 -16.82 -8.40 12.50
CA GLY A 153 -16.16 -9.67 12.23
C GLY A 153 -14.69 -9.70 12.58
N LEU A 154 -13.99 -10.68 11.99
CA LEU A 154 -12.58 -10.94 12.23
C LEU A 154 -11.76 -10.60 10.98
N GLY A 155 -10.53 -10.20 11.18
CA GLY A 155 -9.57 -10.00 10.12
C GLY A 155 -8.19 -10.48 10.48
N THR A 156 -7.32 -10.64 9.50
CA THR A 156 -5.89 -10.88 9.71
C THR A 156 -5.07 -10.21 8.63
N ASN A 157 -3.77 -10.17 8.81
CA ASN A 157 -2.81 -9.73 7.81
C ASN A 157 -1.53 -10.57 7.93
N THR A 158 -0.90 -10.87 6.81
CA THR A 158 0.37 -11.57 6.72
C THR A 158 1.26 -10.91 5.67
N THR A 159 2.55 -11.27 5.62
CA THR A 159 3.54 -10.84 4.61
C THR A 159 4.07 -9.42 4.78
N CYS A 160 3.34 -8.53 5.49
CA CYS A 160 3.66 -7.10 5.52
C CYS A 160 4.83 -6.72 6.43
N PHE A 161 5.18 -7.53 7.41
CA PHE A 161 6.25 -7.26 8.39
C PHE A 161 7.25 -8.40 8.46
N SER A 162 6.81 -9.59 8.86
CA SER A 162 7.68 -10.76 9.01
C SER A 162 7.77 -11.64 7.75
N GLY A 163 7.00 -11.32 6.71
CA GLY A 163 7.04 -12.06 5.45
C GLY A 163 6.34 -13.42 5.49
N ILE A 164 5.45 -13.65 6.46
CA ILE A 164 4.68 -14.89 6.54
C ILE A 164 3.82 -15.06 5.29
N ILE A 165 4.02 -16.16 4.59
CA ILE A 165 3.20 -16.54 3.45
C ILE A 165 1.87 -17.10 3.97
N PRO A 166 0.72 -16.55 3.52
CA PRO A 166 -0.58 -17.08 3.93
C PRO A 166 -0.78 -18.50 3.41
N ASP A 167 -1.23 -19.37 4.29
CA ASP A 167 -1.61 -20.74 3.97
C ASP A 167 -2.97 -21.10 4.58
N GLU A 168 -3.44 -22.32 4.30
CA GLU A 168 -4.71 -22.79 4.82
C GLU A 168 -4.70 -22.87 6.36
N ASN A 169 -3.57 -23.22 6.99
CA ASN A 169 -3.48 -23.43 8.43
C ASN A 169 -3.61 -22.09 9.18
N ASN A 170 -2.87 -21.06 8.76
CA ASN A 170 -2.97 -19.77 9.40
C ASN A 170 -4.32 -19.07 9.15
N LEU A 171 -4.91 -19.21 7.95
CA LEU A 171 -6.24 -18.68 7.66
C LEU A 171 -7.35 -19.44 8.37
N LYS A 172 -7.20 -20.77 8.60
CA LYS A 172 -8.18 -21.61 9.31
C LYS A 172 -8.41 -21.16 10.75
N VAL A 173 -7.47 -20.47 11.38
CA VAL A 173 -7.64 -19.86 12.70
C VAL A 173 -8.89 -18.96 12.72
N LEU A 174 -9.09 -18.15 11.67
CA LEU A 174 -10.27 -17.27 11.56
C LEU A 174 -11.57 -18.07 11.48
N TYR A 175 -11.58 -19.18 10.77
CA TYR A 175 -12.74 -20.06 10.66
C TYR A 175 -13.10 -20.70 12.00
N ILE A 176 -12.11 -21.21 12.73
CA ILE A 176 -12.30 -21.81 14.05
C ILE A 176 -12.88 -20.77 15.03
N LEU A 177 -12.33 -19.55 15.01
CA LEU A 177 -12.81 -18.47 15.89
C LEU A 177 -14.21 -17.99 15.49
N LYS A 178 -14.50 -17.91 14.19
CA LYS A 178 -15.86 -17.62 13.69
C LYS A 178 -16.87 -18.63 14.23
N THR A 179 -16.58 -19.94 14.08
CA THR A 179 -17.47 -21.00 14.56
C THR A 179 -17.72 -20.88 16.06
N LYS A 180 -16.65 -20.73 16.87
CA LYS A 180 -16.78 -20.56 18.33
C LYS A 180 -17.61 -19.33 18.74
N LEU A 181 -17.46 -18.19 18.03
CA LEU A 181 -18.27 -17.01 18.30
C LEU A 181 -19.73 -17.23 17.94
N GLU A 182 -20.00 -17.89 16.80
CA GLU A 182 -21.36 -18.20 16.36
C GLU A 182 -22.06 -19.22 17.26
N ASP A 183 -21.35 -20.20 17.80
CA ASP A 183 -21.85 -21.15 18.83
C ASP A 183 -22.28 -20.41 20.12
N GLU A 184 -21.66 -19.27 20.41
CA GLU A 184 -22.03 -18.39 21.52
C GLU A 184 -23.10 -17.33 21.15
N GLY A 185 -23.68 -17.42 19.95
CA GLY A 185 -24.72 -16.49 19.46
C GLY A 185 -24.17 -15.16 18.95
N ILE A 186 -22.85 -15.01 18.79
CA ILE A 186 -22.22 -13.79 18.30
C ILE A 186 -22.01 -13.91 16.79
N LYS A 187 -22.75 -13.13 16.00
CA LYS A 187 -22.69 -13.18 14.53
C LYS A 187 -21.39 -12.57 13.99
N VAL A 188 -20.70 -13.31 13.14
CA VAL A 188 -19.50 -12.86 12.41
C VAL A 188 -19.84 -12.61 10.94
N LYS A 189 -20.03 -11.33 10.57
CA LYS A 189 -20.45 -10.94 9.20
C LYS A 189 -19.28 -10.94 8.22
N ILE A 190 -18.09 -10.54 8.69
CA ILE A 190 -16.90 -10.31 7.88
C ILE A 190 -15.77 -11.22 8.34
N ILE A 191 -15.17 -11.92 7.37
CA ILE A 191 -13.86 -12.58 7.53
C ILE A 191 -12.93 -11.97 6.50
N SER A 192 -12.09 -11.03 6.96
CA SER A 192 -11.17 -10.25 6.13
C SER A 192 -9.78 -10.89 6.12
N GLY A 193 -9.50 -11.72 5.12
CA GLY A 193 -8.36 -12.66 5.13
C GLY A 193 -6.99 -12.03 4.88
N GLY A 194 -6.89 -10.82 4.35
CA GLY A 194 -5.61 -10.20 4.02
C GLY A 194 -5.70 -9.22 2.84
N GLY A 195 -4.63 -9.10 2.10
CA GLY A 195 -4.48 -8.15 1.01
C GLY A 195 -3.99 -8.76 -0.31
N SER A 196 -3.09 -8.06 -0.99
CA SER A 196 -2.52 -8.50 -2.28
C SER A 196 -1.72 -9.80 -2.18
N ASN A 197 -1.32 -10.20 -0.99
CA ASN A 197 -0.69 -11.49 -0.69
C ASN A 197 -1.61 -12.72 -0.92
N LEU A 198 -2.93 -12.53 -0.97
CA LEU A 198 -3.90 -13.59 -1.27
C LEU A 198 -4.27 -13.66 -2.75
N LEU A 199 -3.85 -12.72 -3.58
CA LEU A 199 -4.27 -12.67 -4.99
C LEU A 199 -3.88 -13.92 -5.77
N LYS A 200 -2.71 -14.50 -5.52
CA LYS A 200 -2.29 -15.76 -6.16
C LYS A 200 -3.28 -16.89 -5.85
N MET A 201 -3.72 -17.00 -4.59
CA MET A 201 -4.73 -17.99 -4.19
C MET A 201 -6.09 -17.75 -4.88
N VAL A 202 -6.46 -16.49 -5.13
CA VAL A 202 -7.68 -16.14 -5.90
C VAL A 202 -7.54 -16.59 -7.34
N TRP A 203 -6.41 -16.30 -8.02
CA TRP A 203 -6.15 -16.71 -9.40
C TRP A 203 -6.11 -18.23 -9.56
N GLU A 204 -5.56 -18.93 -8.58
CA GLU A 204 -5.49 -20.41 -8.54
C GLU A 204 -6.77 -21.07 -8.00
N LYS A 205 -7.79 -20.30 -7.60
CA LYS A 205 -9.03 -20.80 -6.98
C LYS A 205 -8.80 -21.62 -5.71
N LYS A 206 -7.78 -21.25 -4.92
CA LYS A 206 -7.39 -21.92 -3.68
C LYS A 206 -7.72 -21.10 -2.42
N LEU A 207 -8.33 -19.91 -2.57
CA LEU A 207 -8.73 -19.12 -1.43
C LEU A 207 -9.82 -19.85 -0.64
N PRO A 208 -9.67 -20.02 0.70
CA PRO A 208 -10.69 -20.67 1.52
C PRO A 208 -12.04 -19.93 1.42
N ASN A 209 -13.12 -20.69 1.26
CA ASN A 209 -14.48 -20.18 1.01
C ASN A 209 -15.10 -19.40 2.18
N PHE A 210 -14.52 -19.48 3.37
CA PHE A 210 -14.96 -18.70 4.53
C PHE A 210 -14.42 -17.26 4.51
N ILE A 211 -13.43 -16.95 3.69
CA ILE A 211 -12.95 -15.57 3.47
C ILE A 211 -13.95 -14.87 2.56
N ASN A 212 -14.51 -13.74 3.02
CA ASN A 212 -15.48 -12.97 2.24
C ASN A 212 -15.07 -11.51 1.99
N GLN A 213 -13.87 -11.10 2.45
CA GLN A 213 -13.34 -9.76 2.22
C GLN A 213 -11.81 -9.76 2.11
N MET A 214 -11.29 -8.94 1.18
CA MET A 214 -9.86 -8.68 1.00
C MET A 214 -9.58 -7.17 0.88
N ARG A 215 -8.41 -6.73 1.35
CA ARG A 215 -7.96 -5.33 1.37
C ARG A 215 -6.75 -5.17 0.45
N VAL A 216 -7.00 -4.81 -0.80
CA VAL A 216 -6.01 -4.90 -1.89
C VAL A 216 -5.44 -3.53 -2.24
N GLY A 217 -4.12 -3.38 -2.16
CA GLY A 217 -3.38 -2.18 -2.57
C GLY A 217 -2.39 -2.49 -3.68
N GLU A 218 -1.33 -3.27 -3.40
CA GLU A 218 -0.23 -3.52 -4.32
C GLU A 218 -0.69 -4.11 -5.66
N GLY A 219 -1.64 -5.05 -5.65
CA GLY A 219 -2.21 -5.60 -6.87
C GLY A 219 -2.87 -4.55 -7.77
N ILE A 220 -3.57 -3.57 -7.18
CA ILE A 220 -4.22 -2.49 -7.94
C ILE A 220 -3.18 -1.50 -8.49
N PHE A 221 -2.20 -1.09 -7.67
CA PHE A 221 -1.28 -0.01 -8.00
C PHE A 221 0.03 -0.45 -8.65
N CYS A 222 0.40 -1.72 -8.54
CA CYS A 222 1.64 -2.26 -9.12
C CYS A 222 1.39 -3.37 -10.15
N GLY A 223 0.17 -3.93 -10.22
CA GLY A 223 -0.16 -5.04 -11.12
C GLY A 223 0.44 -6.39 -10.72
N VAL A 224 0.89 -6.53 -9.46
CA VAL A 224 1.59 -7.72 -8.96
C VAL A 224 0.94 -8.29 -7.70
N GLU A 225 1.14 -9.58 -7.43
CA GLU A 225 0.88 -10.16 -6.12
C GLU A 225 2.01 -9.81 -5.13
N ALA A 226 1.75 -9.87 -3.82
CA ALA A 226 2.65 -9.29 -2.83
C ALA A 226 3.67 -10.28 -2.23
N ILE A 227 3.68 -11.57 -2.60
CA ILE A 227 4.61 -12.58 -2.05
C ILE A 227 5.91 -12.56 -2.87
N ASN A 228 5.83 -12.92 -4.14
CA ASN A 228 6.97 -12.95 -5.06
C ASN A 228 7.07 -11.69 -5.93
N ARG A 229 6.06 -10.81 -5.86
CA ARG A 229 5.90 -9.63 -6.72
C ARG A 229 5.85 -9.99 -8.21
N GLU A 230 5.24 -11.13 -8.50
CA GLU A 230 4.98 -11.59 -9.86
C GLU A 230 3.74 -10.90 -10.43
N ASN A 231 3.79 -10.58 -11.73
CA ASN A 231 2.62 -10.08 -12.44
C ASN A 231 1.56 -11.17 -12.53
N LEU A 232 0.31 -10.81 -12.23
CA LEU A 232 -0.82 -11.72 -12.40
C LEU A 232 -1.47 -11.52 -13.79
N PRO A 233 -1.90 -12.59 -14.46
CA PRO A 233 -2.46 -12.51 -15.80
C PRO A 233 -3.62 -11.50 -15.91
N GLY A 234 -3.43 -10.53 -16.80
CA GLY A 234 -4.39 -9.46 -17.08
C GLY A 234 -4.30 -8.23 -16.16
N LEU A 235 -3.29 -8.15 -15.29
CA LEU A 235 -2.97 -6.92 -14.57
C LEU A 235 -1.89 -6.13 -15.30
N ARG A 236 -1.99 -4.80 -15.22
CA ARG A 236 -1.08 -3.81 -15.82
C ARG A 236 -0.07 -3.31 -14.81
N GLU A 237 1.19 -3.15 -15.23
CA GLU A 237 2.30 -2.62 -14.42
C GLU A 237 2.65 -1.16 -14.75
N ASP A 238 2.01 -0.59 -15.78
CA ASP A 238 2.22 0.78 -16.28
C ASP A 238 1.29 1.80 -15.59
N THR A 239 0.99 1.56 -14.34
CA THR A 239 0.13 2.42 -13.50
C THR A 239 0.82 3.72 -13.07
N PHE A 240 2.13 3.68 -12.86
CA PHE A 240 2.95 4.83 -12.47
C PHE A 240 4.28 4.83 -13.23
N LEU A 241 4.64 6.01 -13.77
CA LEU A 241 5.91 6.23 -14.43
C LEU A 241 6.52 7.54 -13.92
N LEU A 242 7.72 7.48 -13.32
CA LEU A 242 8.42 8.67 -12.87
C LEU A 242 9.29 9.20 -14.00
N GLU A 243 9.18 10.50 -14.29
CA GLU A 243 10.03 11.17 -15.26
C GLU A 243 10.92 12.21 -14.58
N ALA A 244 12.19 12.20 -14.92
CA ALA A 244 13.17 13.18 -14.48
C ALA A 244 13.99 13.72 -15.65
N GLU A 245 14.39 14.97 -15.58
CA GLU A 245 15.16 15.66 -16.61
C GLU A 245 16.66 15.53 -16.36
N LEU A 246 17.43 15.33 -17.42
CA LEU A 246 18.89 15.36 -17.38
C LEU A 246 19.39 16.80 -17.29
N ILE A 247 20.06 17.12 -16.18
CA ILE A 247 20.62 18.45 -15.91
C ILE A 247 22.13 18.53 -16.17
N GLU A 248 22.81 17.39 -16.27
CA GLU A 248 24.20 17.29 -16.71
C GLU A 248 24.44 15.98 -17.46
N ILE A 249 25.27 16.04 -18.51
CA ILE A 249 25.85 14.87 -19.20
C ILE A 249 27.32 15.15 -19.45
N LYS A 250 28.24 14.33 -18.86
CA LYS A 250 29.67 14.46 -19.04
C LYS A 250 30.39 13.12 -19.00
N ARG A 251 31.50 12.98 -19.72
CA ARG A 251 32.46 11.91 -19.50
C ARG A 251 33.24 12.18 -18.23
N LYS A 252 33.25 11.23 -17.33
CA LYS A 252 33.93 11.29 -16.02
C LYS A 252 34.50 9.90 -15.70
N PRO A 253 35.55 9.80 -14.87
CA PRO A 253 35.99 8.52 -14.34
C PRO A 253 34.89 7.80 -13.61
N SER A 254 34.83 6.48 -13.72
CA SER A 254 33.88 5.64 -13.00
C SER A 254 34.14 5.60 -11.50
N LYS A 255 35.44 5.74 -11.12
CA LYS A 255 35.86 5.73 -9.72
C LYS A 255 36.29 7.13 -9.26
N PRO A 256 35.76 7.60 -8.11
CA PRO A 256 36.24 8.83 -7.50
C PRO A 256 37.73 8.74 -7.11
N TRP A 257 38.44 9.87 -7.12
CA TRP A 257 39.82 9.97 -6.68
C TRP A 257 39.94 10.85 -5.43
N GLY A 258 41.02 10.66 -4.68
CA GLY A 258 41.30 11.32 -3.41
C GLY A 258 40.91 10.45 -2.19
N GLU A 259 41.23 10.98 -1.01
CA GLU A 259 40.82 10.33 0.26
C GLU A 259 39.30 10.37 0.42
N ARG A 260 38.71 9.26 0.90
CA ARG A 260 37.29 9.09 0.92
C ARG A 260 36.78 8.79 2.35
N THR A 261 35.61 9.25 2.63
CA THR A 261 34.82 8.97 3.83
C THR A 261 33.43 8.43 3.42
N LYS A 262 32.55 8.26 4.38
CA LYS A 262 31.14 7.93 4.15
C LYS A 262 30.42 9.04 3.39
N ASP A 263 29.39 8.67 2.65
CA ASP A 263 28.53 9.62 1.95
C ASP A 263 27.67 10.45 2.95
N ALA A 264 26.83 11.35 2.43
CA ALA A 264 25.97 12.21 3.24
C ALA A 264 24.91 11.44 4.07
N PHE A 265 24.68 10.16 3.77
CA PHE A 265 23.75 9.26 4.49
C PHE A 265 24.48 8.28 5.42
N GLY A 266 25.79 8.41 5.56
CA GLY A 266 26.61 7.54 6.39
C GLY A 266 26.93 6.18 5.77
N GLU A 267 26.69 6.01 4.46
CA GLU A 267 26.95 4.78 3.72
C GLU A 267 28.36 4.76 3.13
N GLU A 268 29.02 3.61 3.15
CA GLU A 268 30.26 3.39 2.40
C GLU A 268 29.88 2.89 1.01
N VAL A 269 30.18 3.70 -0.02
CA VAL A 269 29.89 3.36 -1.40
C VAL A 269 31.15 2.78 -2.05
N ASP A 270 31.08 1.56 -2.55
CA ASP A 270 32.14 0.96 -3.33
C ASP A 270 32.00 1.30 -4.82
N PHE A 271 33.06 1.76 -5.45
CA PHE A 271 33.09 2.10 -6.87
C PHE A 271 34.10 1.22 -7.59
N LYS A 272 33.63 0.48 -8.57
CA LYS A 272 34.51 -0.25 -9.49
C LYS A 272 35.20 0.72 -10.46
N ASP A 273 36.46 0.47 -10.73
CA ASP A 273 37.16 1.21 -11.77
C ASP A 273 36.92 0.55 -13.14
N GLU A 274 36.07 1.19 -13.93
CA GLU A 274 35.70 0.77 -15.30
C GLU A 274 36.21 1.79 -16.35
N GLY A 275 37.17 2.64 -15.96
CA GLY A 275 37.68 3.71 -16.80
C GLY A 275 36.74 4.90 -16.89
N GLU A 276 36.61 5.50 -18.07
CA GLU A 276 35.68 6.60 -18.32
C GLU A 276 34.27 6.11 -18.63
N MET A 277 33.27 6.79 -18.10
CA MET A 277 31.87 6.56 -18.42
C MET A 277 31.15 7.86 -18.76
N LEU A 278 30.10 7.75 -19.57
CA LEU A 278 29.17 8.84 -19.79
C LEU A 278 28.21 8.91 -18.61
N ARG A 279 28.40 9.89 -17.74
CA ARG A 279 27.53 10.13 -16.57
C ARG A 279 26.45 11.15 -16.89
N GLY A 280 25.22 10.81 -16.51
CA GLY A 280 24.12 11.76 -16.43
C GLY A 280 23.78 12.11 -14.99
N ILE A 281 23.28 13.31 -14.78
CA ILE A 281 22.67 13.73 -13.51
C ILE A 281 21.21 14.04 -13.80
N LEU A 282 20.32 13.38 -13.08
CA LEU A 282 18.87 13.65 -13.10
C LEU A 282 18.50 14.62 -11.99
N SER A 283 17.52 15.51 -12.28
CA SER A 283 16.94 16.48 -11.33
C SER A 283 16.02 15.80 -10.31
N LEU A 284 16.54 14.83 -9.58
CA LEU A 284 15.80 14.00 -8.64
C LEU A 284 16.79 13.32 -7.69
N GLY A 285 16.43 13.14 -6.42
CA GLY A 285 17.31 12.53 -5.44
C GLY A 285 16.59 11.71 -4.36
N ARG A 286 17.32 11.41 -3.28
CA ARG A 286 16.77 10.55 -2.18
C ARG A 286 15.61 11.20 -1.41
N GLN A 287 15.47 12.54 -1.48
CA GLN A 287 14.29 13.23 -0.91
C GLN A 287 13.00 12.98 -1.71
N ASP A 288 13.13 12.55 -2.96
CA ASP A 288 12.00 12.31 -3.87
C ASP A 288 11.66 10.83 -3.98
N ILE A 289 12.68 9.97 -3.97
CA ILE A 289 12.53 8.55 -4.19
C ILE A 289 13.53 7.70 -3.41
N ASN A 290 13.02 6.58 -2.88
CA ASN A 290 13.88 5.49 -2.42
C ASN A 290 14.45 4.77 -3.66
N LEU A 291 15.78 4.67 -3.78
CA LEU A 291 16.43 4.02 -4.92
C LEU A 291 16.01 2.56 -5.12
N GLY A 292 15.80 1.81 -4.04
CA GLY A 292 15.21 0.45 -4.09
C GLY A 292 13.77 0.40 -4.60
N GLY A 293 13.13 1.56 -4.77
CA GLY A 293 11.80 1.73 -5.34
C GLY A 293 11.76 1.79 -6.86
N ILE A 294 12.92 1.88 -7.52
CA ILE A 294 13.04 1.92 -8.97
C ILE A 294 13.31 0.51 -9.48
N LYS A 295 12.53 0.06 -10.47
CA LYS A 295 12.77 -1.23 -11.14
C LYS A 295 14.05 -1.11 -11.99
N LYS A 296 14.80 -2.21 -12.10
CA LYS A 296 15.99 -2.25 -12.98
C LYS A 296 15.62 -1.89 -14.42
N GLU A 297 16.38 -0.97 -14.99
CA GLU A 297 16.28 -0.60 -16.40
C GLU A 297 17.36 -1.31 -17.23
N LYS A 298 17.10 -1.51 -18.54
CA LYS A 298 18.04 -2.21 -19.43
C LYS A 298 19.04 -1.25 -20.09
N ASP A 299 18.64 0.00 -20.27
CA ASP A 299 19.34 0.96 -21.10
C ASP A 299 20.32 1.84 -20.33
N PHE A 300 20.16 1.94 -19.01
CA PHE A 300 21.05 2.68 -18.13
C PHE A 300 21.12 2.04 -16.73
N GLU A 301 22.12 2.45 -15.96
CA GLU A 301 22.34 2.01 -14.59
C GLU A 301 22.32 3.20 -13.64
N ILE A 302 21.61 3.07 -12.52
CA ILE A 302 21.67 4.05 -11.44
C ILE A 302 22.92 3.75 -10.62
N ILE A 303 23.85 4.70 -10.59
CA ILE A 303 25.11 4.61 -9.82
C ILE A 303 24.84 4.92 -8.35
N GLY A 304 23.99 5.92 -8.08
CA GLY A 304 23.64 6.36 -6.73
C GLY A 304 22.90 7.69 -6.75
N ALA A 305 22.57 8.21 -5.57
CA ALA A 305 21.96 9.53 -5.46
C ALA A 305 22.36 10.23 -4.16
N SER A 306 22.51 11.54 -4.25
CA SER A 306 22.50 12.44 -3.10
C SER A 306 21.05 12.81 -2.73
N SER A 307 20.86 13.81 -1.89
CA SER A 307 19.52 14.28 -1.51
C SER A 307 18.67 14.70 -2.72
N ASP A 308 19.27 15.33 -3.72
CA ASP A 308 18.62 16.02 -4.83
C ASP A 308 19.20 15.72 -6.23
N HIS A 309 20.25 14.90 -6.32
CA HIS A 309 20.89 14.48 -7.57
C HIS A 309 20.96 12.95 -7.67
N MET A 310 20.43 12.40 -8.75
CA MET A 310 20.63 10.99 -9.10
C MET A 310 21.64 10.87 -10.22
N VAL A 311 22.68 10.07 -10.00
CA VAL A 311 23.76 9.82 -10.97
C VAL A 311 23.47 8.51 -11.70
N VAL A 312 23.50 8.58 -13.03
CA VAL A 312 23.25 7.44 -13.92
C VAL A 312 24.40 7.21 -14.91
N ASN A 313 24.64 5.94 -15.25
CA ASN A 313 25.54 5.53 -16.32
C ASN A 313 24.77 5.48 -17.63
N LEU A 314 25.13 6.32 -18.58
CA LEU A 314 24.49 6.48 -19.89
C LEU A 314 25.29 5.88 -21.05
N ASN A 315 26.27 5.00 -20.80
CA ASN A 315 27.12 4.42 -21.84
C ASN A 315 26.37 3.73 -23.00
N LYS A 316 25.09 3.36 -22.78
CA LYS A 316 24.23 2.79 -23.83
C LYS A 316 23.27 3.81 -24.48
N MET A 317 23.29 5.08 -24.02
CA MET A 317 22.34 6.13 -24.42
C MET A 317 23.04 7.42 -24.87
N TYR A 318 24.00 7.30 -25.79
CA TYR A 318 24.90 8.42 -26.19
C TYR A 318 24.23 9.54 -26.97
N SER A 319 23.00 9.38 -27.41
CA SER A 319 22.24 10.40 -28.15
C SER A 319 21.53 11.40 -27.24
N LEU A 320 21.45 11.13 -25.92
CA LEU A 320 20.78 12.02 -24.97
C LEU A 320 21.53 13.33 -24.77
N LYS A 321 20.76 14.39 -24.52
CA LYS A 321 21.24 15.76 -24.28
C LYS A 321 20.67 16.25 -22.93
N VAL A 322 21.31 17.28 -22.39
CA VAL A 322 20.76 18.04 -21.26
C VAL A 322 19.41 18.60 -21.66
N GLY A 323 18.41 18.44 -20.80
CA GLY A 323 17.01 18.73 -21.06
C GLY A 323 16.17 17.52 -21.51
N ASP A 324 16.80 16.42 -21.93
CA ASP A 324 16.08 15.19 -22.23
C ASP A 324 15.59 14.51 -20.94
N LYS A 325 14.57 13.68 -21.08
CA LYS A 325 13.88 13.02 -19.97
C LYS A 325 14.24 11.55 -19.92
N ILE A 326 14.39 11.04 -18.72
CA ILE A 326 14.48 9.60 -18.44
C ILE A 326 13.25 9.18 -17.66
N SER A 327 12.62 8.10 -18.12
CA SER A 327 11.47 7.47 -17.48
C SER A 327 11.92 6.30 -16.62
N LEU A 328 11.40 6.23 -15.39
CA LEU A 328 11.75 5.26 -14.36
C LEU A 328 10.51 4.48 -13.93
N ARG A 329 10.53 3.16 -14.10
CA ARG A 329 9.43 2.29 -13.63
C ARG A 329 9.56 2.08 -12.13
N LEU A 330 8.42 2.08 -11.45
CA LEU A 330 8.34 2.04 -10.00
C LEU A 330 7.82 0.70 -9.48
N ASN A 331 8.32 0.27 -8.32
CA ASN A 331 7.68 -0.72 -7.48
C ASN A 331 6.87 -0.03 -6.36
N TYR A 332 6.31 -0.80 -5.43
CA TYR A 332 5.49 -0.27 -4.33
C TYR A 332 6.22 0.81 -3.50
N SER A 333 7.50 0.60 -3.17
CA SER A 333 8.31 1.57 -2.40
C SER A 333 8.55 2.86 -3.19
N GLY A 334 8.77 2.75 -4.50
CA GLY A 334 8.90 3.90 -5.39
C GLY A 334 7.63 4.72 -5.48
N ILE A 335 6.47 4.06 -5.67
CA ILE A 335 5.17 4.76 -5.69
C ILE A 335 4.93 5.47 -4.36
N LEU A 336 5.20 4.80 -3.23
CA LEU A 336 5.06 5.43 -1.91
C LEU A 336 5.93 6.69 -1.79
N SER A 337 7.18 6.64 -2.22
CA SER A 337 8.10 7.77 -2.16
C SER A 337 7.59 8.95 -3.00
N VAL A 338 7.36 8.74 -4.29
CA VAL A 338 6.95 9.82 -5.21
C VAL A 338 5.59 10.41 -4.84
N MET A 339 4.66 9.60 -4.33
CA MET A 339 3.35 10.10 -3.85
C MET A 339 3.46 10.86 -2.53
N THR A 340 4.51 10.65 -1.73
CA THR A 340 4.75 11.38 -0.48
C THR A 340 5.63 12.62 -0.67
N SER A 341 6.51 12.65 -1.65
CA SER A 341 7.35 13.82 -1.94
C SER A 341 6.49 15.02 -2.37
N PRO A 342 6.68 16.20 -1.76
CA PRO A 342 6.04 17.43 -2.21
C PRO A 342 6.66 17.99 -3.50
N TYR A 343 7.85 17.53 -3.87
CA TYR A 343 8.63 18.03 -5.02
C TYR A 343 8.29 17.34 -6.33
N VAL A 344 7.76 16.11 -6.26
CA VAL A 344 7.33 15.35 -7.46
C VAL A 344 5.94 15.81 -7.87
N GLU A 345 5.80 16.36 -9.06
CA GLU A 345 4.51 16.74 -9.64
C GLU A 345 3.67 15.51 -10.01
N LYS A 346 2.37 15.50 -9.68
CA LYS A 346 1.45 14.41 -10.01
C LYS A 346 0.67 14.77 -11.27
N VAL A 347 0.84 14.00 -12.34
CA VAL A 347 0.18 14.19 -13.62
C VAL A 347 -0.68 12.97 -13.94
N TYR A 348 -1.97 13.18 -14.12
CA TYR A 348 -2.92 12.10 -14.41
C TYR A 348 -3.08 11.91 -15.90
N ILE A 349 -3.05 10.65 -16.35
CA ILE A 349 -3.26 10.25 -17.74
C ILE A 349 -4.30 9.12 -17.82
N GLU A 350 -4.93 8.97 -18.98
CA GLU A 350 -5.98 7.97 -19.27
C GLU A 350 -5.64 7.19 -20.54
N GLU A 351 -4.49 6.50 -20.55
CA GLU A 351 -3.96 5.74 -21.69
C GLU A 351 -4.14 4.22 -21.57
#